data_ff4b7607650dd45ee01fe5f39972ba27
#
_entry.id   ff4b7607650dd45ee01fe5f39972ba27
#
_cell.length_a   1.000
_cell.length_b   1.000
_cell.length_c   1.000
_cell.angle_alpha   90.00
_cell.angle_beta   90.00
_cell.angle_gamma   90.00
#
_symmetry.space_group_name_H-M   'P 1'
#
loop_
_entity.id
_entity.type
_entity.pdbx_description
1 polymer ?
#
loop_
_entity_poly.entity_id
_entity_poly.type
_entity_poly.pdbx_seq_one_letter_code
_entity_poly.pdbx_strand_id
1 'polypeptide(L)'
;ELGDPPPLSPLPMRLAYHDACHLAHAQGVREQPRALLAAIPGMELVAVAPGEACCGSAGIYNLVEPEAAGELGRRTAARLHDAAPEAVAAANPGCLLQIGSHLGARRAPLPLFHPVELLDASIRGEHAPGMLRSRARRWATMGLPPGR
;
A
#
# COMPACT_ATOMS: atom_id res chain seq x y z
N GLU A 1 11.78 -11.23 -27.38
CA GLU A 1 11.84 -9.75 -27.14
C GLU A 1 10.50 -9.33 -26.52
N LEU A 2 10.55 -8.66 -25.39
CA LEU A 2 9.38 -7.95 -24.86
C LEU A 2 9.23 -6.69 -25.71
N GLY A 3 8.05 -6.50 -26.33
CA GLY A 3 7.74 -5.30 -27.07
C GLY A 3 7.75 -4.02 -26.20
N ASP A 4 7.52 -2.87 -26.79
CA ASP A 4 7.41 -1.60 -26.05
C ASP A 4 6.35 -1.70 -24.95
N PRO A 5 6.61 -1.13 -23.77
CA PRO A 5 5.63 -1.15 -22.70
C PRO A 5 4.35 -0.44 -23.13
N PRO A 6 3.16 -0.92 -22.73
CA PRO A 6 1.91 -0.27 -23.07
C PRO A 6 1.87 1.17 -22.51
N PRO A 7 1.21 2.10 -23.22
CA PRO A 7 1.07 3.48 -22.73
C PRO A 7 0.28 3.51 -21.41
N LEU A 8 0.72 4.36 -20.49
CA LEU A 8 0.04 4.58 -19.22
C LEU A 8 -0.96 5.74 -19.34
N SER A 9 -2.20 5.50 -18.95
CA SER A 9 -3.25 6.50 -18.83
C SER A 9 -3.17 7.24 -17.48
N PRO A 10 -3.64 8.49 -17.41
CA PRO A 10 -3.62 9.25 -16.17
C PRO A 10 -4.43 8.58 -15.05
N LEU A 11 -3.82 8.47 -13.87
CA LEU A 11 -4.45 7.96 -12.65
C LEU A 11 -4.13 8.91 -11.49
N PRO A 12 -4.70 10.14 -11.50
CA PRO A 12 -4.36 11.18 -10.54
C PRO A 12 -4.81 10.78 -9.14
N MET A 13 -3.85 10.65 -8.22
CA MET A 13 -4.08 10.42 -6.79
C MET A 13 -2.81 10.68 -5.98
N ARG A 14 -2.99 10.99 -4.69
CA ARG A 14 -1.92 11.07 -3.71
C ARG A 14 -1.73 9.70 -3.07
N LEU A 15 -0.60 9.08 -3.30
CA LEU A 15 -0.29 7.71 -2.92
C LEU A 15 0.84 7.66 -1.89
N ALA A 16 0.61 7.03 -0.73
CA ALA A 16 1.69 6.64 0.17
C ALA A 16 2.19 5.23 -0.21
N TYR A 17 3.51 5.09 -0.38
CA TYR A 17 4.11 3.79 -0.65
C TYR A 17 4.82 3.26 0.59
N HIS A 18 4.44 2.05 1.02
CA HIS A 18 5.10 1.31 2.09
C HIS A 18 6.11 0.31 1.52
N ASP A 19 7.38 0.47 1.91
CA ASP A 19 8.43 -0.47 1.54
C ASP A 19 8.23 -1.82 2.22
N ALA A 20 8.04 -2.86 1.43
CA ALA A 20 8.03 -4.22 1.95
C ALA A 20 9.45 -4.59 2.40
N CYS A 21 9.62 -4.96 3.68
CA CYS A 21 10.93 -5.17 4.28
C CYS A 21 11.80 -6.21 3.53
N HIS A 22 11.20 -7.28 3.00
CA HIS A 22 11.94 -8.28 2.22
C HIS A 22 12.46 -7.74 0.88
N LEU A 23 11.75 -6.82 0.23
CA LEU A 23 12.26 -6.14 -0.97
C LEU A 23 13.36 -5.15 -0.60
N ALA A 24 13.10 -4.31 0.39
CA ALA A 24 13.98 -3.22 0.75
C ALA A 24 15.30 -3.68 1.37
N HIS A 25 15.27 -4.68 2.26
CA HIS A 25 16.44 -5.14 3.01
C HIS A 25 17.08 -6.39 2.44
N ALA A 26 16.30 -7.39 2.01
CA ALA A 26 16.87 -8.63 1.51
C ALA A 26 17.29 -8.54 0.03
N GLN A 27 16.59 -7.75 -0.78
CA GLN A 27 16.81 -7.65 -2.22
C GLN A 27 17.37 -6.28 -2.65
N GLY A 28 17.43 -5.30 -1.77
CA GLY A 28 17.89 -3.94 -2.11
C GLY A 28 16.95 -3.18 -3.06
N VAL A 29 15.70 -3.65 -3.21
CA VAL A 29 14.70 -3.07 -4.12
C VAL A 29 13.91 -1.99 -3.37
N ARG A 30 14.23 -0.72 -3.60
CA ARG A 30 13.58 0.45 -2.97
C ARG A 30 13.04 1.44 -4.00
N GLU A 31 13.89 1.83 -4.94
CA GLU A 31 13.56 2.90 -5.90
C GLU A 31 12.71 2.39 -7.07
N GLN A 32 12.86 1.13 -7.45
CA GLN A 32 12.19 0.57 -8.62
C GLN A 32 10.66 0.62 -8.51
N PRO A 33 10.02 0.22 -7.40
CA PRO A 33 8.57 0.35 -7.24
C PRO A 33 8.09 1.81 -7.27
N ARG A 34 8.89 2.73 -6.71
CA ARG A 34 8.58 4.16 -6.74
C ARG A 34 8.68 4.73 -8.14
N ALA A 35 9.72 4.36 -8.88
CA ALA A 35 9.89 4.78 -10.27
C ALA A 35 8.73 4.30 -11.15
N LEU A 36 8.29 3.04 -10.98
CA LEU A 36 7.14 2.50 -11.69
C LEU A 36 5.85 3.25 -11.37
N LEU A 37 5.59 3.55 -10.11
CA LEU A 37 4.40 4.29 -9.69
C LEU A 37 4.44 5.75 -10.16
N ALA A 38 5.60 6.39 -10.05
CA ALA A 38 5.81 7.77 -10.51
C ALA A 38 5.70 7.93 -12.03
N ALA A 39 5.87 6.86 -12.80
CA ALA A 39 5.66 6.86 -14.25
C ALA A 39 4.17 6.95 -14.63
N ILE A 40 3.25 6.68 -13.71
CA ILE A 40 1.80 6.81 -13.97
C ILE A 40 1.45 8.30 -13.99
N PRO A 41 0.91 8.84 -15.10
CA PRO A 41 0.61 10.26 -15.18
C PRO A 41 -0.40 10.71 -14.10
N GLY A 42 -0.09 11.81 -13.42
CA GLY A 42 -0.92 12.37 -12.35
C GLY A 42 -0.80 11.69 -11.00
N MET A 43 0.00 10.64 -10.86
CA MET A 43 0.27 10.01 -9.56
C MET A 43 1.27 10.85 -8.76
N GLU A 44 0.91 11.22 -7.53
CA GLU A 44 1.76 11.92 -6.58
C GLU A 44 2.17 10.99 -5.44
N LEU A 45 3.44 10.62 -5.38
CA LEU A 45 3.97 9.86 -4.23
C LEU A 45 4.19 10.82 -3.05
N VAL A 46 3.38 10.67 -2.00
CA VAL A 46 3.54 11.48 -0.80
C VAL A 46 4.64 10.93 0.11
N ALA A 47 5.42 11.83 0.69
CA ALA A 47 6.46 11.44 1.63
C ALA A 47 5.83 10.89 2.92
N VAL A 48 6.23 9.68 3.30
CA VAL A 48 5.90 9.09 4.59
C VAL A 48 7.05 9.35 5.56
N ALA A 49 6.74 9.76 6.78
CA ALA A 49 7.77 10.04 7.79
C ALA A 49 8.77 8.87 7.91
N PRO A 50 10.08 9.19 8.08
CA PRO A 50 11.11 8.16 8.13
C PRO A 50 10.83 7.14 9.23
N GLY A 51 11.10 5.90 8.94
CA GLY A 51 10.91 4.79 9.85
C GLY A 51 10.81 3.51 9.03
N GLU A 52 11.89 2.78 8.92
CA GLU A 52 11.96 1.48 8.24
C GLU A 52 11.27 0.38 9.07
N ALA A 53 10.18 0.71 9.73
CA ALA A 53 9.50 -0.24 10.57
C ALA A 53 8.77 -1.26 9.70
N CYS A 54 9.07 -2.53 9.94
CA CYS A 54 8.26 -3.63 9.43
C CYS A 54 6.78 -3.40 9.77
N CYS A 55 5.87 -3.78 8.85
CA CYS A 55 4.42 -3.72 9.11
C CYS A 55 3.96 -4.71 10.19
N GLY A 56 4.84 -5.59 10.67
CA GLY A 56 4.55 -6.63 11.66
C GLY A 56 4.08 -7.96 11.04
N SER A 57 3.86 -8.05 9.73
CA SER A 57 3.44 -9.31 9.10
C SER A 57 4.53 -10.38 9.11
N ALA A 58 5.74 -10.05 8.61
CA ALA A 58 6.95 -10.88 8.57
C ALA A 58 6.69 -12.41 8.47
N GLY A 59 6.01 -12.83 7.41
CA GLY A 59 5.58 -14.21 7.23
C GLY A 59 4.46 -14.59 8.22
N ILE A 60 4.79 -15.32 9.26
CA ILE A 60 3.86 -15.75 10.32
C ILE A 60 4.07 -15.03 11.65
N TYR A 61 4.93 -14.00 11.69
CA TYR A 61 5.29 -13.31 12.93
C TYR A 61 4.07 -12.73 13.66
N ASN A 62 3.09 -12.22 12.92
CA ASN A 62 1.84 -11.74 13.47
C ASN A 62 0.95 -12.83 14.12
N LEU A 63 1.22 -14.10 13.86
CA LEU A 63 0.54 -15.23 14.50
C LEU A 63 1.30 -15.71 15.73
N VAL A 64 2.63 -15.64 15.71
CA VAL A 64 3.51 -16.14 16.79
C VAL A 64 3.71 -15.08 17.87
N GLU A 65 3.88 -13.81 17.45
CA GLU A 65 4.12 -12.66 18.34
C GLU A 65 3.08 -11.54 18.09
N PRO A 66 1.80 -11.80 18.36
CA PRO A 66 0.70 -10.91 17.97
C PRO A 66 0.77 -9.52 18.60
N GLU A 67 1.26 -9.41 19.84
CA GLU A 67 1.37 -8.11 20.52
C GLU A 67 2.44 -7.21 19.87
N ALA A 68 3.64 -7.74 19.66
CA ALA A 68 4.73 -7.01 19.01
C ALA A 68 4.39 -6.67 17.55
N ALA A 69 3.81 -7.62 16.82
CA ALA A 69 3.34 -7.41 15.45
C ALA A 69 2.23 -6.36 15.38
N GLY A 70 1.31 -6.38 16.35
CA GLY A 70 0.24 -5.38 16.47
C GLY A 70 0.78 -3.98 16.70
N GLU A 71 1.78 -3.82 17.55
CA GLU A 71 2.41 -2.50 17.78
C GLU A 71 3.11 -1.98 16.53
N LEU A 72 3.85 -2.82 15.82
CA LEU A 72 4.47 -2.47 14.54
C LEU A 72 3.42 -2.05 13.51
N GLY A 73 2.32 -2.80 13.41
CA GLY A 73 1.20 -2.50 12.52
C GLY A 73 0.55 -1.17 12.84
N ARG A 74 0.26 -0.89 14.12
CA ARG A 74 -0.32 0.39 14.56
C ARG A 74 0.57 1.58 14.22
N ARG A 75 1.88 1.49 14.49
CA ARG A 75 2.86 2.54 14.15
C ARG A 75 2.94 2.78 12.65
N THR A 76 2.97 1.71 11.86
CA THR A 76 3.01 1.80 10.41
C THR A 76 1.73 2.44 9.86
N ALA A 77 0.55 2.00 10.31
CA ALA A 77 -0.72 2.58 9.92
C ALA A 77 -0.86 4.06 10.32
N ALA A 78 -0.34 4.45 11.49
CA ALA A 78 -0.33 5.85 11.92
C ALA A 78 0.49 6.71 10.96
N ARG A 79 1.74 6.35 10.68
CA ARG A 79 2.62 7.11 9.78
C ARG A 79 2.05 7.23 8.36
N LEU A 80 1.48 6.16 7.83
CA LEU A 80 0.84 6.17 6.52
C LEU A 80 -0.38 7.11 6.50
N HIS A 81 -1.19 7.07 7.55
CA HIS A 81 -2.35 7.95 7.68
C HIS A 81 -1.96 9.42 7.83
N ASP A 82 -0.90 9.72 8.63
CA ASP A 82 -0.44 11.08 8.91
C ASP A 82 0.15 11.77 7.68
N ALA A 83 0.59 11.00 6.68
CA ALA A 83 0.97 11.53 5.36
C ALA A 83 -0.21 12.03 4.53
N ALA A 84 -1.45 11.86 5.02
CA ALA A 84 -2.70 12.27 4.40
C ALA A 84 -2.83 11.87 2.90
N PRO A 85 -2.56 10.61 2.53
CA PRO A 85 -2.75 10.12 1.19
C PRO A 85 -4.23 9.82 0.89
N GLU A 86 -4.56 9.65 -0.38
CA GLU A 86 -5.86 9.11 -0.81
C GLU A 86 -5.86 7.57 -0.86
N ALA A 87 -4.66 6.98 -0.98
CA ALA A 87 -4.48 5.53 -1.01
C ALA A 87 -3.10 5.14 -0.49
N VAL A 88 -2.95 3.87 -0.15
CA VAL A 88 -1.67 3.26 0.25
C VAL A 88 -1.33 2.13 -0.72
N ALA A 89 -0.06 2.00 -1.09
CA ALA A 89 0.43 0.85 -1.83
C ALA A 89 1.56 0.13 -1.09
N ALA A 90 1.60 -1.19 -1.23
CA ALA A 90 2.71 -2.02 -0.77
C ALA A 90 2.88 -3.24 -1.69
N ALA A 91 4.12 -3.57 -2.04
CA ALA A 91 4.44 -4.67 -2.94
C ALA A 91 4.53 -6.03 -2.22
N ASN A 92 3.66 -6.26 -1.22
CA ASN A 92 3.56 -7.51 -0.49
C ASN A 92 2.14 -7.71 0.06
N PRO A 93 1.45 -8.81 -0.28
CA PRO A 93 0.10 -9.08 0.20
C PRO A 93 -0.02 -9.16 1.73
N GLY A 94 0.97 -9.75 2.41
CA GLY A 94 1.00 -9.82 3.87
C GLY A 94 1.08 -8.42 4.50
N CYS A 95 1.87 -7.51 3.93
CA CYS A 95 1.90 -6.11 4.37
C CYS A 95 0.56 -5.43 4.13
N LEU A 96 -0.08 -5.65 2.98
CA LEU A 96 -1.39 -5.08 2.69
C LEU A 96 -2.45 -5.52 3.70
N LEU A 97 -2.51 -6.81 4.03
CA LEU A 97 -3.43 -7.35 5.01
C LEU A 97 -3.17 -6.78 6.41
N GLN A 98 -1.91 -6.79 6.85
CA GLN A 98 -1.51 -6.30 8.17
C GLN A 98 -1.78 -4.79 8.31
N ILE A 99 -1.38 -3.97 7.35
CA ILE A 99 -1.65 -2.54 7.32
C ILE A 99 -3.17 -2.28 7.26
N GLY A 100 -3.88 -3.04 6.42
CA GLY A 100 -5.32 -2.92 6.25
C GLY A 100 -6.11 -3.17 7.53
N SER A 101 -5.72 -4.17 8.33
CA SER A 101 -6.36 -4.45 9.62
C SER A 101 -6.25 -3.28 10.61
N HIS A 102 -5.11 -2.58 10.62
CA HIS A 102 -4.89 -1.42 11.49
C HIS A 102 -5.47 -0.11 10.93
N LEU A 103 -5.52 0.07 9.62
CA LEU A 103 -6.20 1.22 8.99
C LEU A 103 -7.71 1.08 9.07
N GLY A 104 -8.26 -0.13 8.92
CA GLY A 104 -9.69 -0.41 9.01
C GLY A 104 -10.30 -0.14 10.39
N ALA A 105 -9.49 -0.20 11.46
CA ALA A 105 -9.89 0.20 12.80
C ALA A 105 -10.07 1.73 12.96
N ARG A 106 -9.68 2.52 11.97
CA ARG A 106 -9.83 3.98 11.95
C ARG A 106 -11.14 4.40 11.26
N ARG A 107 -11.68 5.58 11.61
CA ARG A 107 -12.95 6.09 11.07
C ARG A 107 -12.96 6.34 9.55
N ALA A 108 -11.77 6.42 8.92
CA ALA A 108 -11.61 6.62 7.48
C ALA A 108 -10.59 5.61 6.95
N PRO A 109 -11.02 4.40 6.58
CA PRO A 109 -10.13 3.39 6.04
C PRO A 109 -9.58 3.85 4.67
N LEU A 110 -8.25 3.87 4.54
CA LEU A 110 -7.59 4.15 3.28
C LEU A 110 -7.65 2.91 2.37
N PRO A 111 -7.96 3.06 1.08
CA PRO A 111 -7.86 1.96 0.13
C PRO A 111 -6.40 1.53 -0.05
N LEU A 112 -6.18 0.21 -0.12
CA LEU A 112 -4.85 -0.37 -0.28
C LEU A 112 -4.74 -1.08 -1.63
N PHE A 113 -3.58 -0.93 -2.26
CA PHE A 113 -3.28 -1.50 -3.57
C PHE A 113 -1.91 -2.19 -3.59
N HIS A 114 -1.79 -3.23 -4.39
CA HIS A 114 -0.48 -3.67 -4.84
C HIS A 114 -0.04 -2.76 -6.02
N PRO A 115 1.25 -2.39 -6.15
CA PRO A 115 1.72 -1.55 -7.26
C PRO A 115 1.26 -2.04 -8.64
N VAL A 116 1.23 -3.35 -8.86
CA VAL A 116 0.80 -3.94 -10.12
C VAL A 116 -0.67 -3.67 -10.43
N GLU A 117 -1.53 -3.53 -9.44
CA GLU A 117 -2.95 -3.18 -9.64
C GLU A 117 -3.11 -1.75 -10.14
N LEU A 118 -2.25 -0.83 -9.66
CA LEU A 118 -2.25 0.57 -10.11
C LEU A 118 -1.71 0.69 -11.54
N LEU A 119 -0.68 -0.07 -11.89
CA LEU A 119 -0.18 -0.15 -13.25
C LEU A 119 -1.23 -0.72 -14.21
N ASP A 120 -1.88 -1.83 -13.84
CA ASP A 120 -2.95 -2.44 -14.64
C ASP A 120 -4.11 -1.48 -14.84
N ALA A 121 -4.54 -0.78 -13.79
CA ALA A 121 -5.59 0.23 -13.86
C ALA A 121 -5.22 1.39 -14.80
N SER A 122 -3.96 1.85 -14.75
CA SER A 122 -3.45 2.89 -15.65
C SER A 122 -3.41 2.42 -17.09
N ILE A 123 -2.96 1.19 -17.35
CA ILE A 123 -2.95 0.58 -18.69
C ILE A 123 -4.38 0.49 -19.25
N ARG A 124 -5.36 0.13 -18.42
CA ARG A 124 -6.77 0.02 -18.83
C ARG A 124 -7.52 1.36 -18.91
N GLY A 125 -6.90 2.45 -18.51
CA GLY A 125 -7.55 3.77 -18.49
C GLY A 125 -8.65 3.89 -17.45
N GLU A 126 -8.52 3.23 -16.30
CA GLU A 126 -9.48 3.34 -15.20
C GLU A 126 -9.43 4.73 -14.55
N HIS A 127 -10.57 5.15 -13.97
CA HIS A 127 -10.68 6.45 -13.29
C HIS A 127 -10.41 6.34 -11.79
N ALA A 128 -9.42 7.10 -11.29
CA ALA A 128 -9.01 7.10 -9.90
C ALA A 128 -10.18 7.20 -8.89
N PRO A 129 -11.14 8.14 -8.99
CA PRO A 129 -12.23 8.26 -8.02
C PRO A 129 -13.12 7.02 -7.93
N GLY A 130 -13.38 6.35 -9.07
CA GLY A 130 -14.17 5.11 -9.09
C GLY A 130 -13.44 3.95 -8.42
N MET A 131 -12.17 3.80 -8.76
CA MET A 131 -11.29 2.77 -8.22
C MET A 131 -11.08 2.93 -6.70
N LEU A 132 -10.80 4.16 -6.23
CA LEU A 132 -10.64 4.46 -4.81
C LEU A 132 -11.89 4.09 -4.00
N ARG A 133 -13.08 4.52 -4.46
CA ARG A 133 -14.36 4.17 -3.79
C ARG A 133 -14.64 2.67 -3.78
N SER A 134 -14.42 2.00 -4.89
CA SER A 134 -14.63 0.55 -4.99
C SER A 134 -13.69 -0.21 -4.05
N ARG A 135 -12.42 0.17 -4.02
CA ARG A 135 -11.42 -0.47 -3.17
C ARG A 135 -11.66 -0.20 -1.69
N ALA A 136 -12.01 1.04 -1.31
CA ALA A 136 -12.34 1.39 0.08
C ALA A 136 -13.52 0.55 0.61
N ARG A 137 -14.59 0.36 -0.19
CA ARG A 137 -15.72 -0.51 0.18
C ARG A 137 -15.28 -1.96 0.39
N ARG A 138 -14.48 -2.52 -0.52
CA ARG A 138 -13.97 -3.89 -0.40
C ARG A 138 -13.17 -4.10 0.89
N TRP A 139 -12.29 -3.16 1.24
CA TRP A 139 -11.52 -3.25 2.49
C TRP A 139 -12.42 -3.13 3.72
N ALA A 140 -13.43 -2.26 3.71
CA ALA A 140 -14.39 -2.12 4.80
C ALA A 140 -15.23 -3.39 5.03
N THR A 141 -15.52 -4.16 3.97
CA THR A 141 -16.34 -5.38 4.04
C THR A 141 -15.53 -6.66 4.31
N MET A 142 -14.21 -6.62 4.19
CA MET A 142 -13.35 -7.78 4.44
C MET A 142 -13.33 -8.24 5.91
N GLY A 143 -13.91 -7.43 6.84
CA GLY A 143 -14.09 -7.84 8.23
C GLY A 143 -12.78 -8.28 8.90
N LEU A 144 -11.64 -7.74 8.48
CA LEU A 144 -10.37 -8.03 9.12
C LEU A 144 -10.49 -7.66 10.59
N PRO A 145 -10.25 -8.58 11.53
CA PRO A 145 -10.31 -8.24 12.93
C PRO A 145 -9.34 -7.08 13.19
N PRO A 146 -9.71 -6.12 14.04
CA PRO A 146 -8.77 -5.07 14.44
C PRO A 146 -7.53 -5.78 14.97
N GLY A 147 -6.37 -5.42 14.42
CA GLY A 147 -5.09 -5.95 14.89
C GLY A 147 -5.01 -5.79 16.41
N ARG A 148 -4.84 -6.90 17.11
CA ARG A 148 -4.70 -6.94 18.57
C ARG A 148 -3.44 -6.22 19.01
#